data_e50ccb45eb221dd1d37d6deee9b20688
#
_entry.id   e50ccb45eb221dd1d37d6deee9b20688
#
_cell.length_a   1.000
_cell.length_b   1.000
_cell.length_c   1.000
_cell.angle_alpha   90.00
_cell.angle_beta   90.00
_cell.angle_gamma   90.00
#
_symmetry.space_group_name_H-M   'P 1'
#
loop_
_entity.id
_entity.type
_entity.pdbx_description
1 polymer ?
#
loop_
_entity_poly.entity_id
_entity_poly.type
_entity_poly.pdbx_seq_one_letter_code
_entity_poly.pdbx_strand_id
1 'polypeptide(L)'
;MSTRLRNSVIAAVGGGAIAIASALITGPTGDDGLEGVRYDPYQDVVGVWTVCYGHTGKDIMLGKRYTEAECRALLSKDLNTVARQIDPYIQKPIPETMRGALYSFAYNVGTGNFQTSTLLRKINQGDPKGACDQLLRWTYAKGKQWKGLITRREVEREVCLWEQR
;
A
#
# COMPACT_ATOMS: atom_id res chain seq x y z
N MET A 1 1.56 -14.99 -2.59
CA MET A 1 1.40 -14.45 -1.20
C MET A 1 1.55 -15.60 -0.21
N SER A 2 2.30 -15.38 0.88
CA SER A 2 2.45 -16.41 1.91
C SER A 2 1.13 -16.66 2.64
N THR A 3 0.95 -17.87 3.19
CA THR A 3 -0.25 -18.22 3.97
C THR A 3 -0.41 -17.33 5.18
N ARG A 4 0.68 -16.97 5.86
CA ARG A 4 0.65 -16.09 7.04
C ARG A 4 0.14 -14.70 6.68
N LEU A 5 0.66 -14.12 5.61
CA LEU A 5 0.19 -12.81 5.13
C LEU A 5 -1.27 -12.87 4.68
N ARG A 6 -1.65 -13.91 3.96
CA ARG A 6 -3.04 -14.12 3.54
C ARG A 6 -3.98 -14.15 4.75
N ASN A 7 -3.64 -14.91 5.79
CA ASN A 7 -4.47 -15.01 6.99
C ASN A 7 -4.57 -13.66 7.71
N SER A 8 -3.49 -12.90 7.77
CA SER A 8 -3.50 -11.55 8.34
C SER A 8 -4.46 -10.63 7.59
N VAL A 9 -4.44 -10.67 6.26
CA VAL A 9 -5.34 -9.86 5.42
C VAL A 9 -6.79 -10.32 5.59
N ILE A 10 -7.06 -11.63 5.63
CA ILE A 10 -8.40 -12.17 5.86
C ILE A 10 -8.94 -11.67 7.21
N ALA A 11 -8.14 -11.71 8.26
CA ALA A 11 -8.52 -11.21 9.57
C ALA A 11 -8.85 -9.71 9.57
N ALA A 12 -8.25 -8.96 8.67
CA ALA A 12 -8.45 -7.51 8.57
C ALA A 12 -9.68 -7.11 7.75
N VAL A 13 -10.31 -8.04 7.01
CA VAL A 13 -11.42 -7.71 6.07
C VAL A 13 -12.57 -7.00 6.79
N GLY A 14 -12.93 -7.44 7.98
CA GLY A 14 -14.01 -6.81 8.77
C GLY A 14 -13.70 -5.37 9.22
N GLY A 15 -12.44 -4.95 9.19
CA GLY A 15 -12.01 -3.60 9.54
C GLY A 15 -12.01 -2.61 8.38
N GLY A 16 -12.34 -3.05 7.16
CA GLY A 16 -12.41 -2.20 5.97
C GLY A 16 -11.07 -2.00 5.26
N ALA A 17 -11.08 -1.16 4.25
CA ALA A 17 -9.97 -0.97 3.33
C ALA A 17 -8.66 -0.51 4.00
N ILE A 18 -8.73 0.39 4.97
CA ILE A 18 -7.54 0.85 5.71
C ILE A 18 -6.91 -0.31 6.48
N ALA A 19 -7.72 -1.14 7.16
CA ALA A 19 -7.23 -2.30 7.90
C ALA A 19 -6.58 -3.33 6.96
N ILE A 20 -7.17 -3.55 5.79
CA ILE A 20 -6.63 -4.45 4.75
C ILE A 20 -5.27 -3.94 4.26
N ALA A 21 -5.19 -2.67 3.91
CA ALA A 21 -3.94 -2.06 3.46
C ALA A 21 -2.86 -2.12 4.54
N SER A 22 -3.22 -1.84 5.79
CA SER A 22 -2.31 -1.94 6.93
C SER A 22 -1.77 -3.35 7.09
N ALA A 23 -2.65 -4.36 7.03
CA ALA A 23 -2.24 -5.77 7.12
C ALA A 23 -1.30 -6.19 5.97
N LEU A 24 -1.55 -5.71 4.75
CA LEU A 24 -0.66 -5.94 3.60
C LEU A 24 0.73 -5.36 3.85
N ILE A 25 0.79 -4.13 4.34
CA ILE A 25 2.04 -3.39 4.51
C ILE A 25 2.85 -3.93 5.69
N THR A 26 2.20 -4.22 6.82
CA THR A 26 2.90 -4.65 8.04
C THR A 26 3.12 -6.16 8.12
N GLY A 27 2.21 -6.96 7.56
CA GLY A 27 2.20 -8.41 7.78
C GLY A 27 1.80 -8.78 9.21
N PRO A 28 1.74 -10.08 9.52
CA PRO A 28 1.29 -10.57 10.83
C PRO A 28 2.22 -10.25 12.00
N THR A 29 3.52 -10.05 11.74
CA THR A 29 4.52 -9.78 12.80
C THR A 29 5.08 -8.35 12.76
N GLY A 30 4.64 -7.53 11.81
CA GLY A 30 5.09 -6.16 11.67
C GLY A 30 6.28 -5.97 10.72
N ASP A 31 6.99 -7.03 10.38
CA ASP A 31 8.18 -6.98 9.51
C ASP A 31 8.14 -7.98 8.34
N ASP A 32 7.03 -8.67 8.18
CA ASP A 32 6.83 -9.68 7.14
C ASP A 32 5.73 -9.32 6.13
N GLY A 33 5.38 -8.04 6.04
CA GLY A 33 4.48 -7.49 5.05
C GLY A 33 5.19 -6.98 3.80
N LEU A 34 4.50 -6.13 3.04
CA LEU A 34 5.02 -5.57 1.79
C LEU A 34 6.03 -4.43 1.99
N GLU A 35 6.05 -3.82 3.17
CA GLU A 35 7.04 -2.83 3.56
C GLU A 35 7.88 -3.36 4.71
N GLY A 36 9.19 -3.06 4.67
CA GLY A 36 10.05 -3.25 5.83
C GLY A 36 9.81 -2.16 6.88
N VAL A 37 10.09 -2.47 8.14
CA VAL A 37 10.01 -1.49 9.22
C VAL A 37 11.42 -1.08 9.68
N ARG A 38 11.60 0.22 9.90
CA ARG A 38 12.83 0.76 10.52
C ARG A 38 12.44 1.72 11.62
N TYR A 39 12.88 1.40 12.83
CA TYR A 39 12.48 2.15 14.02
C TYR A 39 13.32 3.41 14.26
N ASP A 40 14.48 3.50 13.63
CA ASP A 40 15.33 4.67 13.71
C ASP A 40 15.25 5.46 12.39
N PRO A 41 15.11 6.79 12.42
CA PRO A 41 15.08 7.60 11.22
C PRO A 41 16.34 7.39 10.37
N TYR A 42 16.15 7.33 9.06
CA TYR A 42 17.22 7.19 8.08
C TYR A 42 16.91 8.02 6.85
N GLN A 43 17.95 8.35 6.09
CA GLN A 43 17.77 8.96 4.78
C GLN A 43 17.63 7.87 3.71
N ASP A 44 16.61 8.01 2.86
CA ASP A 44 16.45 7.11 1.74
C ASP A 44 17.48 7.39 0.63
N VAL A 45 17.38 6.69 -0.50
CA VAL A 45 18.35 6.78 -1.61
C VAL A 45 18.40 8.17 -2.28
N VAL A 46 17.40 9.01 -2.02
CA VAL A 46 17.36 10.39 -2.53
C VAL A 46 17.52 11.43 -1.41
N GLY A 47 17.89 10.99 -0.20
CA GLY A 47 18.17 11.86 0.93
C GLY A 47 16.95 12.32 1.74
N VAL A 48 15.80 11.72 1.54
CA VAL A 48 14.59 12.04 2.30
C VAL A 48 14.58 11.29 3.62
N TRP A 49 14.39 12.01 4.73
CA TRP A 49 14.25 11.39 6.04
C TRP A 49 12.99 10.54 6.10
N THR A 50 13.15 9.30 6.55
CA THR A 50 12.14 8.26 6.54
C THR A 50 12.21 7.46 7.84
N VAL A 51 11.08 6.94 8.31
CA VAL A 51 11.03 6.09 9.51
C VAL A 51 9.83 5.14 9.43
N CYS A 52 9.86 4.11 10.26
CA CYS A 52 8.75 3.16 10.39
C CYS A 52 8.48 2.39 9.10
N TYR A 53 7.27 2.41 8.57
CA TYR A 53 6.87 1.72 7.33
C TYR A 53 7.00 2.62 6.10
N GLY A 54 8.02 3.44 6.06
CA GLY A 54 8.22 4.37 4.95
C GLY A 54 7.59 5.75 5.18
N HIS A 55 7.27 6.09 6.43
CA HIS A 55 6.75 7.42 6.76
C HIS A 55 7.80 8.49 6.49
N THR A 56 7.40 9.54 5.79
CA THR A 56 8.19 10.74 5.54
C THR A 56 7.45 11.96 6.07
N GLY A 57 8.14 12.99 6.43
CA GLY A 57 7.50 14.21 6.89
C GLY A 57 8.37 15.02 7.83
N LYS A 58 7.96 16.26 8.06
CA LYS A 58 8.66 17.17 8.97
C LYS A 58 8.47 16.83 10.45
N ASP A 59 7.51 15.94 10.74
CA ASP A 59 7.20 15.48 12.09
C ASP A 59 8.17 14.40 12.60
N ILE A 60 9.06 13.90 11.73
CA ILE A 60 10.06 12.90 12.14
C ILE A 60 11.06 13.52 13.11
N MET A 61 11.19 12.91 14.28
CA MET A 61 12.14 13.34 15.30
C MET A 61 13.45 12.56 15.14
N LEU A 62 14.49 13.27 14.67
CA LEU A 62 15.82 12.68 14.53
C LEU A 62 16.40 12.34 15.90
N GLY A 63 17.05 11.18 16.01
CA GLY A 63 17.61 10.69 17.28
C GLY A 63 16.60 9.94 18.15
N LYS A 64 15.32 9.93 17.79
CA LYS A 64 14.30 9.13 18.45
C LYS A 64 14.25 7.73 17.86
N ARG A 65 14.17 6.71 18.73
CA ARG A 65 13.79 5.35 18.31
C ARG A 65 12.28 5.18 18.50
N TYR A 66 11.59 4.90 17.41
CA TYR A 66 10.14 4.71 17.40
C TYR A 66 9.78 3.33 17.90
N THR A 67 8.61 3.21 18.54
CA THR A 67 8.04 1.92 18.93
C THR A 67 7.20 1.34 17.81
N GLU A 68 6.88 0.03 17.89
CA GLU A 68 5.98 -0.60 16.94
C GLU A 68 4.61 0.10 16.93
N ALA A 69 4.07 0.43 18.10
CA ALA A 69 2.79 1.12 18.21
C ALA A 69 2.82 2.51 17.53
N GLU A 70 3.91 3.25 17.70
CA GLU A 70 4.09 4.54 17.04
C GLU A 70 4.18 4.38 15.51
N CYS A 71 4.89 3.35 15.04
CA CYS A 71 4.99 3.08 13.60
C CYS A 71 3.65 2.69 12.99
N ARG A 72 2.84 1.89 13.69
CA ARG A 72 1.49 1.53 13.22
C ARG A 72 0.56 2.74 13.20
N ALA A 73 0.66 3.63 14.19
CA ALA A 73 -0.11 4.87 14.23
C ALA A 73 0.24 5.80 13.07
N LEU A 74 1.52 5.96 12.77
CA LEU A 74 1.97 6.74 11.60
C LEU A 74 1.47 6.13 10.29
N LEU A 75 1.54 4.82 10.14
CA LEU A 75 1.02 4.14 8.95
C LEU A 75 -0.48 4.37 8.78
N SER A 76 -1.26 4.23 9.85
CA SER A 76 -2.71 4.50 9.82
C SER A 76 -3.00 5.93 9.39
N LYS A 77 -2.29 6.89 9.93
CA LYS A 77 -2.40 8.31 9.54
C LYS A 77 -2.08 8.51 8.05
N ASP A 78 -1.00 7.91 7.58
CA ASP A 78 -0.57 8.02 6.19
C ASP A 78 -1.58 7.35 5.24
N LEU A 79 -2.13 6.19 5.61
CA LEU A 79 -3.14 5.50 4.81
C LEU A 79 -4.46 6.28 4.77
N ASN A 80 -4.85 6.94 5.86
CA ASN A 80 -6.00 7.83 5.85
C ASN A 80 -5.78 9.02 4.91
N THR A 81 -4.57 9.54 4.83
CA THR A 81 -4.21 10.60 3.87
C THR A 81 -4.31 10.07 2.43
N VAL A 82 -3.79 8.88 2.16
CA VAL A 82 -3.92 8.22 0.85
C VAL A 82 -5.40 8.09 0.47
N ALA A 83 -6.23 7.60 1.39
CA ALA A 83 -7.67 7.43 1.15
C ALA A 83 -8.33 8.77 0.76
N ARG A 84 -8.05 9.83 1.50
CA ARG A 84 -8.59 11.17 1.18
C ARG A 84 -8.15 11.67 -0.19
N GLN A 85 -6.96 11.30 -0.64
CA GLN A 85 -6.39 11.77 -1.89
C GLN A 85 -6.82 10.95 -3.11
N ILE A 86 -7.21 9.68 -2.93
CA ILE A 86 -7.58 8.84 -4.08
C ILE A 86 -9.07 8.50 -4.15
N ASP A 87 -9.79 8.40 -3.03
CA ASP A 87 -11.21 8.04 -3.04
C ASP A 87 -12.08 8.96 -3.92
N PRO A 88 -11.87 10.29 -3.94
CA PRO A 88 -12.67 11.16 -4.80
C PRO A 88 -12.55 10.86 -6.30
N TYR A 89 -11.45 10.23 -6.72
CA TYR A 89 -11.23 9.88 -8.13
C TYR A 89 -11.85 8.54 -8.52
N ILE A 90 -12.23 7.70 -7.54
CA ILE A 90 -12.86 6.40 -7.79
C ILE A 90 -14.37 6.64 -7.91
N GLN A 91 -14.88 6.59 -9.15
CA GLN A 91 -16.25 6.97 -9.48
C GLN A 91 -17.21 5.78 -9.55
N LYS A 92 -16.72 4.57 -9.39
CA LYS A 92 -17.51 3.34 -9.39
C LYS A 92 -17.38 2.64 -8.04
N PRO A 93 -18.45 1.97 -7.55
CA PRO A 93 -18.34 1.17 -6.34
C PRO A 93 -17.36 0.01 -6.57
N ILE A 94 -16.49 -0.20 -5.60
CA ILE A 94 -15.52 -1.30 -5.61
C ILE A 94 -15.52 -2.00 -4.25
N PRO A 95 -15.19 -3.30 -4.20
CA PRO A 95 -15.09 -4.02 -2.92
C PRO A 95 -14.02 -3.45 -2.01
N GLU A 96 -14.17 -3.63 -0.70
CA GLU A 96 -13.18 -3.19 0.29
C GLU A 96 -11.83 -3.87 0.13
N THR A 97 -11.79 -5.13 -0.30
CA THR A 97 -10.54 -5.84 -0.60
C THR A 97 -9.80 -5.19 -1.77
N MET A 98 -10.52 -4.81 -2.81
CA MET A 98 -9.94 -4.05 -3.91
C MET A 98 -9.43 -2.69 -3.44
N ARG A 99 -10.25 -1.94 -2.70
CA ARG A 99 -9.89 -0.62 -2.18
C ARG A 99 -8.64 -0.70 -1.29
N GLY A 100 -8.57 -1.69 -0.41
CA GLY A 100 -7.40 -1.92 0.44
C GLY A 100 -6.12 -2.19 -0.35
N ALA A 101 -6.20 -3.02 -1.39
CA ALA A 101 -5.07 -3.26 -2.29
C ALA A 101 -4.63 -1.97 -3.01
N LEU A 102 -5.59 -1.13 -3.41
CA LEU A 102 -5.28 0.15 -4.07
C LEU A 102 -4.66 1.16 -3.12
N TYR A 103 -5.05 1.17 -1.85
CA TYR A 103 -4.39 2.01 -0.84
C TYR A 103 -2.93 1.59 -0.65
N SER A 104 -2.66 0.29 -0.56
CA SER A 104 -1.29 -0.23 -0.50
C SER A 104 -0.48 0.19 -1.72
N PHE A 105 -1.05 0.07 -2.90
CA PHE A 105 -0.43 0.48 -4.16
C PHE A 105 -0.13 1.98 -4.19
N ALA A 106 -1.13 2.81 -3.93
CA ALA A 106 -0.99 4.27 -3.94
C ALA A 106 -0.01 4.78 -2.87
N TYR A 107 0.03 4.11 -1.71
CA TYR A 107 1.02 4.38 -0.67
C TYR A 107 2.45 4.21 -1.20
N ASN A 108 2.68 3.19 -2.01
CA ASN A 108 4.01 2.89 -2.56
C ASN A 108 4.38 3.77 -3.76
N VAL A 109 3.48 3.94 -4.72
CA VAL A 109 3.80 4.66 -5.97
C VAL A 109 3.49 6.15 -5.92
N GLY A 110 2.75 6.60 -4.91
CA GLY A 110 2.29 7.98 -4.78
C GLY A 110 0.88 8.19 -5.32
N THR A 111 0.13 9.05 -4.64
CA THR A 111 -1.27 9.32 -5.00
C THR A 111 -1.40 10.05 -6.33
N GLY A 112 -0.43 10.89 -6.69
CA GLY A 112 -0.40 11.56 -8.00
C GLY A 112 -0.29 10.56 -9.14
N ASN A 113 0.57 9.56 -9.02
CA ASN A 113 0.70 8.50 -10.01
C ASN A 113 -0.58 7.67 -10.12
N PHE A 114 -1.24 7.39 -8.99
CA PHE A 114 -2.53 6.72 -9.00
C PHE A 114 -3.58 7.52 -9.78
N GLN A 115 -3.66 8.82 -9.54
CA GLN A 115 -4.68 9.71 -10.12
C GLN A 115 -4.60 9.78 -11.65
N THR A 116 -3.42 9.60 -12.23
CA THR A 116 -3.20 9.64 -13.68
C THR A 116 -3.03 8.26 -14.30
N SER A 117 -3.23 7.18 -13.54
CA SER A 117 -2.97 5.83 -13.99
C SER A 117 -4.05 5.28 -14.94
N THR A 118 -3.64 4.37 -15.82
CA THR A 118 -4.56 3.55 -16.60
C THR A 118 -5.42 2.66 -15.69
N LEU A 119 -4.87 2.25 -14.54
CA LEU A 119 -5.59 1.48 -13.53
C LEU A 119 -6.87 2.21 -13.09
N LEU A 120 -6.76 3.46 -12.68
CA LEU A 120 -7.91 4.27 -12.26
C LEU A 120 -8.92 4.45 -13.41
N ARG A 121 -8.43 4.72 -14.61
CA ARG A 121 -9.29 4.86 -15.79
C ARG A 121 -10.12 3.59 -16.04
N LYS A 122 -9.53 2.40 -15.89
CA LYS A 122 -10.23 1.13 -16.04
C LYS A 122 -11.31 0.93 -14.98
N ILE A 123 -11.05 1.28 -13.73
CA ILE A 123 -12.08 1.26 -12.68
C ILE A 123 -13.28 2.09 -13.12
N ASN A 124 -13.04 3.32 -13.52
CA ASN A 124 -14.11 4.27 -13.86
C ASN A 124 -14.83 3.93 -15.17
N GLN A 125 -14.23 3.08 -16.01
CA GLN A 125 -14.88 2.51 -17.19
C GLN A 125 -15.67 1.23 -16.89
N GLY A 126 -15.67 0.75 -15.63
CA GLY A 126 -16.37 -0.47 -15.27
C GLY A 126 -15.61 -1.76 -15.57
N ASP A 127 -14.27 -1.69 -15.63
CA ASP A 127 -13.39 -2.85 -15.86
C ASP A 127 -12.48 -3.07 -14.62
N PRO A 128 -13.04 -3.57 -13.50
CA PRO A 128 -12.26 -3.77 -12.28
C PRO A 128 -11.18 -4.85 -12.41
N LYS A 129 -11.44 -5.93 -13.17
CA LYS A 129 -10.43 -6.98 -13.39
C LYS A 129 -9.25 -6.47 -14.19
N GLY A 130 -9.51 -5.71 -15.26
CA GLY A 130 -8.46 -5.06 -16.04
C GLY A 130 -7.67 -4.05 -15.21
N ALA A 131 -8.33 -3.35 -14.30
CA ALA A 131 -7.66 -2.45 -13.37
C ALA A 131 -6.69 -3.22 -12.45
N CYS A 132 -7.14 -4.32 -11.85
CA CYS A 132 -6.26 -5.16 -11.01
C CYS A 132 -5.05 -5.68 -11.80
N ASP A 133 -5.24 -6.07 -13.05
CA ASP A 133 -4.13 -6.54 -13.91
C ASP A 133 -3.11 -5.44 -14.19
N GLN A 134 -3.52 -4.18 -14.22
CA GLN A 134 -2.61 -3.03 -14.41
C GLN A 134 -1.57 -2.89 -13.29
N LEU A 135 -1.86 -3.42 -12.09
CA LEU A 135 -0.88 -3.43 -10.99
C LEU A 135 0.46 -4.05 -11.43
N LEU A 136 0.42 -5.12 -12.22
CA LEU A 136 1.63 -5.84 -12.66
C LEU A 136 2.58 -5.00 -13.52
N ARG A 137 2.15 -3.85 -14.03
CA ARG A 137 2.99 -2.94 -14.81
C ARG A 137 3.89 -2.05 -13.95
N TRP A 138 3.58 -1.93 -12.65
CA TRP A 138 4.25 -1.01 -11.73
C TRP A 138 5.39 -1.67 -10.96
N THR A 139 6.36 -2.19 -11.72
CA THR A 139 7.50 -2.98 -11.19
C THR A 139 8.85 -2.31 -11.45
N TYR A 140 8.86 -1.10 -12.01
CA TYR A 140 10.08 -0.37 -12.34
C TYR A 140 10.27 0.82 -11.40
N ALA A 141 11.52 1.08 -11.03
CA ALA A 141 11.96 2.29 -10.37
C ALA A 141 13.32 2.68 -10.91
N LYS A 142 13.51 3.95 -11.23
CA LYS A 142 14.75 4.46 -11.83
C LYS A 142 15.16 3.70 -13.10
N GLY A 143 14.18 3.35 -13.94
CA GLY A 143 14.39 2.66 -15.21
C GLY A 143 14.75 1.18 -15.11
N LYS A 144 14.73 0.61 -13.91
CA LYS A 144 15.08 -0.79 -13.65
C LYS A 144 13.90 -1.53 -13.02
N GLN A 145 13.69 -2.78 -13.44
CA GLN A 145 12.71 -3.65 -12.80
C GLN A 145 13.28 -4.24 -11.51
N TRP A 146 12.48 -4.23 -10.44
CA TRP A 146 12.88 -4.71 -9.11
C TRP A 146 12.04 -5.91 -8.70
N LYS A 147 12.70 -6.97 -8.24
CA LYS A 147 12.03 -8.20 -7.78
C LYS A 147 11.06 -7.92 -6.63
N GLY A 148 11.42 -7.05 -5.70
CA GLY A 148 10.53 -6.67 -4.59
C GLY A 148 9.25 -5.99 -5.06
N LEU A 149 9.34 -5.16 -6.10
CA LEU A 149 8.16 -4.54 -6.69
C LEU A 149 7.30 -5.55 -7.45
N ILE A 150 7.90 -6.52 -8.13
CA ILE A 150 7.16 -7.60 -8.79
C ILE A 150 6.35 -8.36 -7.75
N THR A 151 6.98 -8.82 -6.67
CA THR A 151 6.32 -9.55 -5.58
C THR A 151 5.20 -8.72 -4.96
N ARG A 152 5.45 -7.45 -4.70
CA ARG A 152 4.47 -6.55 -4.12
C ARG A 152 3.23 -6.42 -5.00
N ARG A 153 3.41 -6.21 -6.30
CA ARG A 153 2.30 -6.08 -7.24
C ARG A 153 1.49 -7.36 -7.38
N GLU A 154 2.16 -8.50 -7.37
CA GLU A 154 1.47 -9.80 -7.43
C GLU A 154 0.56 -9.99 -6.22
N VAL A 155 1.02 -9.65 -5.02
CA VAL A 155 0.24 -9.74 -3.78
C VAL A 155 -0.93 -8.76 -3.80
N GLU A 156 -0.68 -7.51 -4.17
CA GLU A 156 -1.73 -6.48 -4.27
C GLU A 156 -2.80 -6.90 -5.29
N ARG A 157 -2.39 -7.44 -6.44
CA ARG A 157 -3.30 -7.93 -7.47
C ARG A 157 -4.16 -9.08 -6.95
N GLU A 158 -3.58 -10.03 -6.24
CA GLU A 158 -4.34 -11.16 -5.65
C GLU A 158 -5.46 -10.66 -4.76
N VAL A 159 -5.17 -9.76 -3.83
CA VAL A 159 -6.17 -9.17 -2.92
C VAL A 159 -7.19 -8.32 -3.69
N CYS A 160 -6.75 -7.57 -4.67
CA CYS A 160 -7.59 -6.77 -5.56
C CYS A 160 -8.69 -7.60 -6.22
N LEU A 161 -8.39 -8.86 -6.56
CA LEU A 161 -9.29 -9.75 -7.28
C LEU A 161 -10.18 -10.62 -6.38
N TRP A 162 -9.99 -10.62 -5.05
CA TRP A 162 -10.65 -11.59 -4.16
C TRP A 162 -12.18 -11.63 -4.28
N GLU A 163 -12.82 -10.49 -4.30
CA GLU A 163 -14.29 -10.41 -4.35
C GLU A 163 -14.84 -10.28 -5.78
N GLN A 164 -13.98 -10.45 -6.77
CA GLN A 164 -14.35 -10.42 -8.19
C GLN A 164 -14.28 -11.80 -8.85
N ARG A 165 -14.01 -12.84 -8.06
CA ARG A 165 -13.90 -14.22 -8.54
C ARG A 165 -15.26 -14.90 -8.61
#